data_3e7e93c0b73b954f5e3fd00a69266507
#
_entry.id   3e7e93c0b73b954f5e3fd00a69266507
#
_cell.length_a   1.000
_cell.length_b   1.000
_cell.length_c   1.000
_cell.angle_alpha   90.00
_cell.angle_beta   90.00
_cell.angle_gamma   90.00
#
_symmetry.space_group_name_H-M   'P 1'
#
loop_
_entity.id
_entity.type
_entity.pdbx_description
1 polymer ?
#
loop_
_entity_poly.entity_id
_entity_poly.type
_entity_poly.pdbx_seq_one_letter_code
_entity_poly.pdbx_strand_id
1 'polypeptide(L)'
;MRGGAQAGRDTIVVHLAPGDGNAKVGFVVSKAVGKAVTRNRVRRRLRAAVAERLDQLPAGSLLVVRALPPAAQASYAQLREELDSALRRVTARLVR
;
A
#
# COMPACT_ATOMS: atom_id res chain seq x y z
N MET A 1 -15.50 3.99 -1.33
CA MET A 1 -14.91 5.09 -2.11
C MET A 1 -15.31 4.93 -3.56
N ARG A 2 -15.95 5.94 -4.11
CA ARG A 2 -16.38 5.87 -5.51
C ARG A 2 -15.19 5.91 -6.45
N GLY A 3 -15.21 5.06 -7.47
CA GLY A 3 -14.17 4.99 -8.48
C GLY A 3 -12.87 4.37 -8.02
N GLY A 4 -12.81 3.93 -6.77
CA GLY A 4 -11.62 3.31 -6.22
C GLY A 4 -11.65 1.81 -6.29
N ALA A 5 -10.48 1.18 -6.11
CA ALA A 5 -10.33 -0.26 -6.02
C ALA A 5 -9.56 -0.60 -4.74
N GLN A 6 -9.83 -1.77 -4.20
CA GLN A 6 -9.23 -2.24 -2.97
C GLN A 6 -8.77 -3.68 -3.14
N ALA A 7 -7.62 -4.02 -2.59
CA ALA A 7 -7.14 -5.40 -2.54
C ALA A 7 -6.46 -5.65 -1.20
N GLY A 8 -6.83 -6.74 -0.53
CA GLY A 8 -6.26 -7.14 0.75
C GLY A 8 -5.33 -8.32 0.59
N ARG A 9 -4.31 -8.36 1.44
CA ARG A 9 -3.38 -9.47 1.60
C ARG A 9 -3.22 -9.74 3.10
N ASP A 10 -2.35 -10.68 3.46
CA ASP A 10 -2.16 -11.05 4.86
C ASP A 10 -1.62 -9.90 5.70
N THR A 11 -0.75 -9.09 5.14
CA THR A 11 -0.05 -8.02 5.88
C THR A 11 -0.54 -6.62 5.57
N ILE A 12 -1.20 -6.41 4.43
CA ILE A 12 -1.60 -5.07 3.99
C ILE A 12 -2.93 -5.08 3.26
N VAL A 13 -3.55 -3.90 3.23
CA VAL A 13 -4.68 -3.61 2.35
C VAL A 13 -4.31 -2.37 1.54
N VAL A 14 -4.49 -2.45 0.23
CA VAL A 14 -4.17 -1.36 -0.69
C VAL A 14 -5.46 -0.78 -1.25
N HIS A 15 -5.56 0.55 -1.21
CA HIS A 15 -6.67 1.29 -1.81
C HIS A 15 -6.11 2.20 -2.89
N LEU A 16 -6.66 2.13 -4.09
CA LEU A 16 -6.25 2.98 -5.20
C LEU A 16 -7.48 3.70 -5.75
N ALA A 17 -7.40 5.01 -5.85
CA ALA A 17 -8.49 5.83 -6.38
C ALA A 17 -7.95 6.78 -7.45
N PRO A 18 -8.78 7.12 -8.45
CA PRO A 18 -8.38 8.13 -9.43
C PRO A 18 -8.32 9.50 -8.76
N GLY A 19 -7.49 10.38 -9.31
CA GLY A 19 -7.35 11.75 -8.82
C GLY A 19 -6.74 12.61 -9.89
N ASP A 20 -6.50 13.87 -9.55
CA ASP A 20 -5.94 14.85 -10.46
C ASP A 20 -4.52 15.22 -10.04
N GLY A 21 -3.69 15.57 -11.02
CA GLY A 21 -2.33 16.03 -10.76
C GLY A 21 -1.34 14.90 -10.57
N ASN A 22 -0.42 15.08 -9.62
CA ASN A 22 0.60 14.07 -9.33
C ASN A 22 0.03 12.97 -8.45
N ALA A 23 0.56 11.75 -8.62
CA ALA A 23 0.19 10.64 -7.77
C ALA A 23 0.55 10.95 -6.31
N LYS A 24 -0.35 10.57 -5.40
CA LYS A 24 -0.17 10.76 -3.97
C LYS A 24 -0.21 9.42 -3.26
N VAL A 25 0.61 9.26 -2.23
CA VAL A 25 0.70 8.02 -1.47
C VAL A 25 0.56 8.32 0.01
N GLY A 26 -0.32 7.59 0.67
CA GLY A 26 -0.48 7.65 2.12
C GLY A 26 -0.29 6.28 2.74
N PHE A 27 0.16 6.27 4.00
CA PHE A 27 0.36 5.04 4.75
C PHE A 27 -0.42 5.11 6.06
N VAL A 28 -1.11 4.04 6.38
CA VAL A 28 -1.86 3.93 7.64
C VAL A 28 -1.28 2.75 8.43
N VAL A 29 -0.62 3.05 9.55
CA VAL A 29 -0.06 2.04 10.43
C VAL A 29 -0.58 2.32 11.83
N SER A 30 -1.64 1.61 12.23
CA SER A 30 -2.30 1.85 13.50
C SER A 30 -1.57 1.18 14.66
N LYS A 31 -2.01 1.51 15.89
CA LYS A 31 -1.47 0.91 17.11
C LYS A 31 -1.66 -0.61 17.15
N ALA A 32 -2.62 -1.14 16.40
CA ALA A 32 -2.86 -2.58 16.33
C ALA A 32 -1.67 -3.35 15.75
N VAL A 33 -0.82 -2.67 14.94
CA VAL A 33 0.37 -3.29 14.36
C VAL A 33 1.47 -3.49 15.43
N GLY A 34 1.56 -2.57 16.40
CA GLY A 34 2.55 -2.68 17.46
C GLY A 34 2.95 -1.34 18.04
N LYS A 35 4.03 -1.34 18.80
CA LYS A 35 4.59 -0.16 19.43
C LYS A 35 5.17 0.80 18.38
N ALA A 36 5.47 2.03 18.79
CA ALA A 36 5.96 3.07 17.89
C ALA A 36 7.16 2.62 17.07
N VAL A 37 8.12 1.93 17.68
CA VAL A 37 9.30 1.44 16.98
C VAL A 37 8.92 0.47 15.86
N THR A 38 8.03 -0.46 16.16
CA THR A 38 7.54 -1.43 15.17
C THR A 38 6.77 -0.74 14.06
N ARG A 39 5.89 0.19 14.40
CA ARG A 39 5.11 0.94 13.41
C ARG A 39 6.00 1.76 12.49
N ASN A 40 7.04 2.40 13.03
CA ASN A 40 7.98 3.17 12.23
C ASN A 40 8.76 2.28 11.27
N ARG A 41 9.17 1.09 11.72
CA ARG A 41 9.85 0.11 10.88
C ARG A 41 8.96 -0.34 9.72
N VAL A 42 7.71 -0.69 10.01
CA VAL A 42 6.75 -1.12 8.99
C VAL A 42 6.52 0.00 7.98
N ARG A 43 6.28 1.22 8.47
CA ARG A 43 6.05 2.38 7.60
C ARG A 43 7.24 2.63 6.69
N ARG A 44 8.47 2.57 7.24
CA ARG A 44 9.69 2.79 6.47
C ARG A 44 9.85 1.74 5.37
N ARG A 45 9.57 0.47 5.69
CA ARG A 45 9.65 -0.62 4.72
C ARG A 45 8.61 -0.46 3.61
N LEU A 46 7.38 -0.12 3.97
CA LEU A 46 6.33 0.09 2.98
C LEU A 46 6.64 1.28 2.10
N ARG A 47 7.16 2.36 2.67
CA ARG A 47 7.54 3.54 1.90
C ARG A 47 8.63 3.20 0.88
N ALA A 48 9.63 2.44 1.28
CA ALA A 48 10.70 2.01 0.38
C ALA A 48 10.16 1.11 -0.74
N ALA A 49 9.27 0.19 -0.39
CA ALA A 49 8.68 -0.72 -1.39
C ALA A 49 7.83 0.04 -2.40
N VAL A 50 7.03 1.01 -1.95
CA VAL A 50 6.20 1.81 -2.85
C VAL A 50 7.05 2.71 -3.73
N ALA A 51 8.16 3.26 -3.19
CA ALA A 51 9.04 4.14 -3.96
C ALA A 51 9.58 3.47 -5.22
N GLU A 52 9.83 2.17 -5.18
CA GLU A 52 10.30 1.41 -6.33
C GLU A 52 9.19 1.15 -7.36
N ARG A 53 7.94 1.47 -7.04
CA ARG A 53 6.77 1.13 -7.86
C ARG A 53 5.92 2.34 -8.23
N LEU A 54 6.43 3.54 -7.99
CA LEU A 54 5.66 4.76 -8.27
C LEU A 54 5.28 4.89 -9.74
N ASP A 55 6.16 4.45 -10.65
CA ASP A 55 5.91 4.52 -12.08
C ASP A 55 4.83 3.54 -12.55
N GLN A 56 4.46 2.57 -11.71
CA GLN A 56 3.38 1.63 -12.02
C GLN A 56 2.00 2.20 -11.70
N LEU A 57 1.93 3.32 -10.98
CA LEU A 57 0.66 3.92 -10.60
C LEU A 57 0.10 4.76 -11.74
N PRO A 58 -1.22 4.72 -11.97
CA PRO A 58 -1.84 5.63 -12.94
C PRO A 58 -1.59 7.08 -12.55
N ALA A 59 -1.41 7.93 -13.55
CA ALA A 59 -1.17 9.36 -13.33
C ALA A 59 -2.30 9.95 -12.48
N GLY A 60 -1.92 10.76 -11.48
CA GLY A 60 -2.87 11.45 -10.62
C GLY A 60 -3.59 10.60 -9.60
N SER A 61 -3.27 9.30 -9.51
CA SER A 61 -3.96 8.41 -8.59
C SER A 61 -3.60 8.67 -7.14
N LEU A 62 -4.50 8.26 -6.24
CA LEU A 62 -4.27 8.27 -4.80
C LEU A 62 -4.13 6.83 -4.33
N LEU A 63 -2.97 6.50 -3.76
CA LEU A 63 -2.70 5.18 -3.20
C LEU A 63 -2.64 5.28 -1.69
N VAL A 64 -3.39 4.43 -1.00
CA VAL A 64 -3.32 4.30 0.46
C VAL A 64 -2.95 2.87 0.78
N VAL A 65 -1.87 2.68 1.52
CA VAL A 65 -1.42 1.37 1.98
C VAL A 65 -1.65 1.29 3.48
N ARG A 66 -2.50 0.37 3.88
CA ARG A 66 -2.83 0.14 5.28
C ARG A 66 -2.15 -1.14 5.76
N ALA A 67 -1.36 -1.03 6.82
CA ALA A 67 -0.72 -2.19 7.42
C ALA A 67 -1.68 -2.91 8.35
N LEU A 68 -1.66 -4.24 8.29
CA LEU A 68 -2.42 -5.11 9.19
C LEU A 68 -1.46 -5.65 10.27
N PRO A 69 -2.00 -6.15 11.42
CA PRO A 69 -1.15 -6.64 12.50
C PRO A 69 -0.03 -7.61 12.09
N PRO A 70 -0.25 -8.58 11.18
CA PRO A 70 0.85 -9.47 10.75
C PRO A 70 2.03 -8.77 10.10
N ALA A 71 1.87 -7.52 9.65
CA ALA A 71 3.00 -6.77 9.07
C ALA A 71 4.14 -6.58 10.07
N ALA A 72 3.85 -6.63 11.37
CA ALA A 72 4.86 -6.47 12.42
C ALA A 72 5.94 -7.55 12.35
N GLN A 73 5.59 -8.78 11.95
CA GLN A 73 6.52 -9.89 11.87
C GLN A 73 6.90 -10.25 10.44
N ALA A 74 6.35 -9.56 9.45
CA ALA A 74 6.64 -9.87 8.06
C ALA A 74 8.04 -9.42 7.67
N SER A 75 8.69 -10.19 6.80
CA SER A 75 9.94 -9.77 6.20
C SER A 75 9.68 -8.67 5.18
N TYR A 76 10.73 -7.92 4.84
CA TYR A 76 10.63 -6.92 3.78
C TYR A 76 10.24 -7.59 2.45
N ALA A 77 10.80 -8.77 2.18
CA ALA A 77 10.47 -9.52 0.98
C ALA A 77 8.98 -9.87 0.90
N GLN A 78 8.39 -10.27 2.03
CA GLN A 78 6.96 -10.57 2.07
C GLN A 78 6.12 -9.32 1.82
N LEU A 79 6.49 -8.20 2.44
CA LEU A 79 5.76 -6.93 2.23
C LEU A 79 5.82 -6.51 0.76
N ARG A 80 6.99 -6.62 0.12
CA ARG A 80 7.16 -6.29 -1.29
C ARG A 80 6.30 -7.17 -2.19
N GLU A 81 6.33 -8.47 -1.94
CA GLU A 81 5.58 -9.44 -2.73
C GLU A 81 4.08 -9.20 -2.64
N GLU A 82 3.58 -8.96 -1.42
CA GLU A 82 2.16 -8.70 -1.21
C GLU A 82 1.74 -7.36 -1.79
N LEU A 83 2.62 -6.36 -1.71
CA LEU A 83 2.37 -5.06 -2.33
C LEU A 83 2.26 -5.21 -3.85
N ASP A 84 3.18 -5.94 -4.47
CA ASP A 84 3.14 -6.18 -5.92
C ASP A 84 1.82 -6.84 -6.33
N SER A 85 1.43 -7.88 -5.59
CA SER A 85 0.21 -8.60 -5.88
C SER A 85 -1.02 -7.70 -5.75
N ALA A 86 -1.09 -6.92 -4.66
CA ALA A 86 -2.22 -6.02 -4.41
C ALA A 86 -2.28 -4.90 -5.45
N LEU A 87 -1.12 -4.33 -5.82
CA LEU A 87 -1.07 -3.26 -6.82
C LEU A 87 -1.54 -3.74 -8.20
N ARG A 88 -1.10 -4.93 -8.61
CA ARG A 88 -1.57 -5.50 -9.88
C ARG A 88 -3.08 -5.62 -9.91
N ARG A 89 -3.66 -6.06 -8.80
CA ARG A 89 -5.10 -6.27 -8.72
C ARG A 89 -5.88 -4.97 -8.74
N VAL A 90 -5.48 -3.97 -7.96
CA VAL A 90 -6.20 -2.69 -7.94
C VAL A 90 -6.01 -1.91 -9.23
N THR A 91 -4.82 -1.96 -9.82
CA THR A 91 -4.55 -1.29 -11.09
C THR A 91 -5.41 -1.89 -12.21
N ALA A 92 -5.51 -3.21 -12.27
CA ALA A 92 -6.34 -3.88 -13.25
C ALA A 92 -7.81 -3.50 -13.13
N ARG A 93 -8.29 -3.35 -11.89
CA ARG A 93 -9.68 -2.94 -11.65
C ARG A 93 -9.94 -1.49 -12.03
N LEU A 94 -8.96 -0.63 -11.78
CA LEU A 94 -9.13 0.81 -11.98
C LEU A 94 -9.13 1.20 -13.45
N VAL A 95 -8.36 0.51 -14.29
CA VAL A 95 -8.24 0.85 -15.72
C VAL A 95 -9.26 0.18 -16.62
N ARG A 96 -10.20 -0.53 -16.05
CA ARG A 96 -11.26 -1.17 -16.81
C ARG A 96 -12.21 -0.18 -17.42
#